data_b7a3bdd52b2b841c1357b58b25961308
#
_entry.id   b7a3bdd52b2b841c1357b58b25961308
#
_cell.length_a   1.000
_cell.length_b   1.000
_cell.length_c   1.000
_cell.angle_alpha   90.00
_cell.angle_beta   90.00
_cell.angle_gamma   90.00
#
_symmetry.space_group_name_H-M   'P 1'
#
loop_
_entity.id
_entity.type
_entity.pdbx_description
1 polymer ?
#
loop_
_entity_poly.entity_id
_entity_poly.type
_entity_poly.pdbx_seq_one_letter_code
_entity_poly.pdbx_strand_id
1 'polypeptide(L)'
;MIISPQSLDTNLSQLLAEVKSGSMQLPEFQRDWTWDDNRIRGIIASLSQGYPMGAIMRLQYGNPDIQFKYRTITGVKGVSVKPEHLILDGQQRLTSIYQATSSKEPVSTKTEKGKAIKRYYYLSMEKCLDDDEDRFDAVLSIPEDRKIKENFDRDVKLDLSTREYEYENKLFPVNIVFDSNAVMDWFMGYMTHYG
;
A
#
# COMPACT_ATOMS: atom_id res chain seq x y z
N MET A 1 -4.39 21.64 -31.19
CA MET A 1 -5.19 22.08 -30.00
C MET A 1 -4.29 21.92 -28.78
N ILE A 2 -3.89 22.99 -28.11
CA ILE A 2 -3.08 22.90 -26.88
C ILE A 2 -4.04 22.51 -25.76
N ILE A 3 -3.94 21.29 -25.28
CA ILE A 3 -4.72 20.81 -24.12
C ILE A 3 -3.97 21.31 -22.88
N SER A 4 -4.57 22.23 -22.15
CA SER A 4 -4.03 22.67 -20.85
C SER A 4 -4.13 21.54 -19.83
N PRO A 5 -3.12 21.36 -18.97
CA PRO A 5 -3.21 20.44 -17.85
C PRO A 5 -4.42 20.79 -16.97
N GLN A 6 -5.18 19.77 -16.57
CA GLN A 6 -6.31 19.94 -15.65
C GLN A 6 -5.92 19.35 -14.28
N SER A 7 -6.26 20.06 -13.22
CA SER A 7 -6.17 19.53 -11.86
C SER A 7 -7.54 19.02 -11.46
N LEU A 8 -7.58 17.77 -11.01
CA LEU A 8 -8.79 17.11 -10.55
C LEU A 8 -8.54 16.49 -9.17
N ASP A 9 -9.42 16.79 -8.24
CA ASP A 9 -9.45 16.09 -6.96
C ASP A 9 -9.99 14.69 -7.18
N THR A 10 -9.20 13.69 -6.82
CA THR A 10 -9.56 12.28 -7.01
C THR A 10 -9.40 11.54 -5.69
N ASN A 11 -10.39 10.73 -5.35
CA ASN A 11 -10.34 9.88 -4.17
C ASN A 11 -9.29 8.76 -4.35
N LEU A 12 -8.50 8.49 -3.31
CA LEU A 12 -7.47 7.46 -3.34
C LEU A 12 -8.05 6.06 -3.66
N SER A 13 -9.21 5.71 -3.12
CA SER A 13 -9.85 4.42 -3.39
C SER A 13 -10.19 4.26 -4.87
N GLN A 14 -10.60 5.34 -5.56
CA GLN A 14 -10.83 5.33 -7.01
C GLN A 14 -9.53 5.11 -7.77
N LEU A 15 -8.44 5.82 -7.41
CA LEU A 15 -7.13 5.62 -8.04
C LEU A 15 -6.64 4.17 -7.89
N LEU A 16 -6.81 3.58 -6.71
CA LEU A 16 -6.44 2.19 -6.46
C LEU A 16 -7.32 1.20 -7.26
N ALA A 17 -8.60 1.50 -7.46
CA ALA A 17 -9.47 0.72 -8.31
C ALA A 17 -9.04 0.77 -9.78
N GLU A 18 -8.68 1.96 -10.30
CA GLU A 18 -8.13 2.14 -11.65
C GLU A 18 -6.80 1.37 -11.85
N VAL A 19 -5.93 1.37 -10.82
CA VAL A 19 -4.70 0.55 -10.80
C VAL A 19 -5.03 -0.94 -10.86
N LYS A 20 -5.93 -1.39 -9.99
CA LYS A 20 -6.33 -2.81 -9.88
C LYS A 20 -6.98 -3.34 -11.15
N SER A 21 -7.81 -2.55 -11.81
CA SER A 21 -8.46 -2.91 -13.08
C SER A 21 -7.51 -2.85 -14.28
N GLY A 22 -6.38 -2.14 -14.16
CA GLY A 22 -5.44 -1.87 -15.25
C GLY A 22 -5.87 -0.74 -16.18
N SER A 23 -6.91 0.03 -15.85
CA SER A 23 -7.23 1.24 -16.60
C SER A 23 -6.17 2.33 -16.39
N MET A 24 -5.44 2.27 -15.27
CA MET A 24 -4.25 3.09 -14.99
C MET A 24 -2.99 2.23 -14.94
N GLN A 25 -2.04 2.51 -15.83
CA GLN A 25 -0.79 1.76 -15.98
C GLN A 25 0.43 2.69 -16.05
N LEU A 26 1.61 2.13 -16.24
CA LEU A 26 2.87 2.86 -16.40
C LEU A 26 3.33 2.85 -17.85
N PRO A 27 3.91 3.93 -18.37
CA PRO A 27 4.72 3.83 -19.57
C PRO A 27 5.92 2.91 -19.33
N GLU A 28 6.33 2.15 -20.35
CA GLU A 28 7.43 1.18 -20.21
C GLU A 28 8.78 1.84 -19.84
N PHE A 29 8.98 3.10 -20.22
CA PHE A 29 10.19 3.85 -19.91
C PHE A 29 10.30 4.32 -18.44
N GLN A 30 9.23 4.21 -17.65
CA GLN A 30 9.29 4.52 -16.23
C GLN A 30 10.22 3.55 -15.51
N ARG A 31 11.06 4.09 -14.59
CA ARG A 31 11.93 3.28 -13.75
C ARG A 31 11.13 2.27 -12.94
N ASP A 32 11.77 1.19 -12.54
CA ASP A 32 11.15 0.21 -11.65
C ASP A 32 10.85 0.80 -10.27
N TRP A 33 9.92 0.17 -9.58
CA TRP A 33 9.60 0.51 -8.20
C TRP A 33 10.76 0.08 -7.28
N THR A 34 11.24 1.00 -6.44
CA THR A 34 12.48 0.80 -5.66
C THR A 34 12.39 1.25 -4.20
N TRP A 35 11.20 1.59 -3.70
CA TRP A 35 11.06 2.06 -2.34
C TRP A 35 11.46 0.98 -1.32
N ASP A 36 12.14 1.45 -0.25
CA ASP A 36 12.49 0.66 0.92
C ASP A 36 11.34 0.64 1.94
N ASP A 37 11.51 -0.21 2.94
CA ASP A 37 10.53 -0.45 3.99
C ASP A 37 10.15 0.83 4.76
N ASN A 38 11.13 1.68 5.10
CA ASN A 38 10.87 2.91 5.85
C ASN A 38 10.06 3.93 5.05
N ARG A 39 10.28 4.06 3.74
CA ARG A 39 9.47 4.92 2.88
C ARG A 39 8.03 4.44 2.78
N ILE A 40 7.83 3.13 2.75
CA ILE A 40 6.48 2.54 2.73
C ILE A 40 5.78 2.80 4.06
N ARG A 41 6.46 2.60 5.20
CA ARG A 41 5.94 2.95 6.53
C ARG A 41 5.57 4.43 6.62
N GLY A 42 6.44 5.32 6.15
CA GLY A 42 6.20 6.76 6.16
C GLY A 42 4.97 7.19 5.36
N ILE A 43 4.74 6.60 4.17
CA ILE A 43 3.53 6.95 3.41
C ILE A 43 2.26 6.38 4.05
N ILE A 44 2.30 5.21 4.66
CA ILE A 44 1.18 4.65 5.43
C ILE A 44 0.85 5.56 6.64
N ALA A 45 1.88 6.01 7.37
CA ALA A 45 1.73 6.94 8.49
C ALA A 45 1.05 8.24 8.03
N SER A 46 1.54 8.85 6.95
CA SER A 46 0.97 10.08 6.40
C SER A 46 -0.50 9.91 5.98
N LEU A 47 -0.82 8.82 5.30
CA LEU A 47 -2.19 8.52 4.88
C LEU A 47 -3.13 8.29 6.07
N SER A 48 -2.66 7.61 7.13
CA SER A 48 -3.46 7.35 8.33
C SER A 48 -3.80 8.61 9.12
N GLN A 49 -3.05 9.70 8.90
CA GLN A 49 -3.30 11.03 9.47
C GLN A 49 -4.09 11.94 8.53
N GLY A 50 -4.47 11.45 7.34
CA GLY A 50 -5.16 12.27 6.35
C GLY A 50 -4.27 13.28 5.63
N TYR A 51 -2.95 13.14 5.72
CA TYR A 51 -2.04 14.04 5.00
C TYR A 51 -2.09 13.79 3.50
N PRO A 52 -1.97 14.84 2.69
CA PRO A 52 -1.99 14.71 1.25
C PRO A 52 -0.77 13.92 0.76
N MET A 53 -1.01 12.92 -0.09
CA MET A 53 0.05 12.10 -0.69
C MET A 53 0.82 12.82 -1.81
N GLY A 54 0.49 14.07 -2.09
CA GLY A 54 1.00 14.85 -3.22
C GLY A 54 0.26 14.57 -4.53
N ALA A 55 0.63 15.28 -5.60
CA ALA A 55 0.00 15.12 -6.91
C ALA A 55 0.42 13.82 -7.62
N ILE A 56 -0.50 13.24 -8.37
CA ILE A 56 -0.25 12.19 -9.37
C ILE A 56 -0.45 12.81 -10.75
N MET A 57 0.61 12.80 -11.57
CA MET A 57 0.50 13.25 -12.95
C MET A 57 0.14 12.06 -13.84
N ARG A 58 -0.93 12.20 -14.61
CA ARG A 58 -1.38 11.17 -15.55
C ARG A 58 -1.58 11.74 -16.95
N LEU A 59 -1.30 10.92 -17.95
CA LEU A 59 -1.54 11.19 -19.36
C LEU A 59 -2.72 10.33 -19.82
N GLN A 60 -3.70 10.94 -20.47
CA GLN A 60 -4.75 10.18 -21.14
C GLN A 60 -4.16 9.39 -22.31
N TYR A 61 -4.39 8.07 -22.30
CA TYR A 61 -3.90 7.18 -23.35
C TYR A 61 -4.90 7.08 -24.50
N GLY A 62 -4.39 6.90 -25.72
CA GLY A 62 -5.22 6.67 -26.90
C GLY A 62 -5.11 7.77 -27.97
N ASN A 63 -4.21 8.74 -27.80
CA ASN A 63 -3.84 9.64 -28.88
C ASN A 63 -3.17 8.84 -30.01
N PRO A 64 -3.67 8.92 -31.27
CA PRO A 64 -3.10 8.18 -32.39
C PRO A 64 -1.66 8.60 -32.72
N ASP A 65 -1.28 9.84 -32.42
CA ASP A 65 0.03 10.41 -32.73
C ASP A 65 1.10 10.05 -31.69
N ILE A 66 0.69 9.62 -30.48
CA ILE A 66 1.59 9.31 -29.36
C ILE A 66 1.19 7.97 -28.75
N GLN A 67 1.95 6.94 -29.10
CA GLN A 67 1.74 5.60 -28.55
C GLN A 67 2.94 5.17 -27.72
N PHE A 68 2.76 5.15 -26.39
CA PHE A 68 3.74 4.54 -25.50
C PHE A 68 3.42 3.06 -25.30
N LYS A 69 4.45 2.22 -25.27
CA LYS A 69 4.31 0.90 -24.66
C LYS A 69 4.02 1.07 -23.17
N TYR A 70 3.23 0.17 -22.62
CA TYR A 70 2.76 0.27 -21.25
C TYR A 70 2.91 -1.06 -20.51
N ARG A 71 2.95 -0.98 -19.20
CA ARG A 71 2.99 -2.12 -18.29
C ARG A 71 2.17 -1.84 -17.05
N THR A 72 1.69 -2.89 -16.40
CA THR A 72 0.96 -2.77 -15.14
C THR A 72 1.88 -2.25 -14.01
N ILE A 73 1.28 -1.66 -13.00
CA ILE A 73 1.97 -1.31 -11.75
C ILE A 73 2.43 -2.59 -11.05
N THR A 74 3.60 -2.55 -10.42
CA THR A 74 4.15 -3.67 -9.66
C THR A 74 3.17 -4.15 -8.60
N GLY A 75 2.86 -5.44 -8.59
CA GLY A 75 1.87 -6.04 -7.68
C GLY A 75 0.51 -6.30 -8.33
N VAL A 76 0.18 -5.66 -9.46
CA VAL A 76 -1.04 -5.97 -10.22
C VAL A 76 -0.82 -7.26 -11.03
N LYS A 77 -1.71 -8.24 -10.88
CA LYS A 77 -1.64 -9.54 -11.54
C LYS A 77 -2.89 -9.80 -12.39
N GLY A 78 -2.72 -10.57 -13.46
CA GLY A 78 -3.83 -11.11 -14.26
C GLY A 78 -4.59 -10.08 -15.10
N VAL A 79 -4.00 -8.90 -15.33
CA VAL A 79 -4.62 -7.83 -16.11
C VAL A 79 -3.95 -7.74 -17.49
N SER A 80 -4.79 -7.80 -18.53
CA SER A 80 -4.36 -7.64 -19.93
C SER A 80 -5.36 -6.75 -20.66
N VAL A 81 -5.43 -5.49 -20.23
CA VAL A 81 -6.32 -4.47 -20.82
C VAL A 81 -5.49 -3.29 -21.31
N LYS A 82 -6.03 -2.59 -22.31
CA LYS A 82 -5.47 -1.32 -22.77
C LYS A 82 -5.77 -0.25 -21.72
N PRO A 83 -4.77 0.52 -21.25
CA PRO A 83 -5.01 1.55 -20.25
C PRO A 83 -5.81 2.72 -20.83
N GLU A 84 -6.50 3.43 -19.95
CA GLU A 84 -7.09 4.74 -20.23
C GLU A 84 -6.11 5.86 -19.87
N HIS A 85 -5.29 5.64 -18.84
CA HIS A 85 -4.33 6.60 -18.34
C HIS A 85 -2.96 5.96 -18.09
N LEU A 86 -1.91 6.73 -18.33
CA LEU A 86 -0.53 6.41 -17.99
C LEU A 86 -0.01 7.37 -16.91
N ILE A 87 0.60 6.83 -15.86
CA ILE A 87 1.19 7.62 -14.78
C ILE A 87 2.54 8.18 -15.24
N LEU A 88 2.68 9.49 -15.25
CA LEU A 88 3.92 10.19 -15.56
C LEU A 88 4.72 10.56 -14.32
N ASP A 89 4.05 10.90 -13.21
CA ASP A 89 4.67 11.13 -11.91
C ASP A 89 3.80 10.58 -10.78
N GLY A 90 4.44 10.28 -9.63
CA GLY A 90 3.78 9.66 -8.47
C GLY A 90 3.77 8.13 -8.46
N GLN A 91 4.40 7.49 -9.45
CA GLN A 91 4.46 6.02 -9.57
C GLN A 91 4.93 5.33 -8.28
N GLN A 92 6.05 5.78 -7.69
CA GLN A 92 6.62 5.13 -6.51
C GLN A 92 5.64 5.14 -5.33
N ARG A 93 4.99 6.28 -5.10
CA ARG A 93 3.99 6.46 -4.04
C ARG A 93 2.78 5.57 -4.27
N LEU A 94 2.16 5.68 -5.46
CA LEU A 94 0.95 4.93 -5.77
C LEU A 94 1.18 3.41 -5.77
N THR A 95 2.33 2.95 -6.27
CA THR A 95 2.72 1.54 -6.22
C THR A 95 2.87 1.04 -4.78
N SER A 96 3.53 1.83 -3.92
CA SER A 96 3.71 1.47 -2.51
C SER A 96 2.39 1.39 -1.77
N ILE A 97 1.51 2.38 -1.99
CA ILE A 97 0.17 2.39 -1.40
C ILE A 97 -0.62 1.17 -1.89
N TYR A 98 -0.68 0.93 -3.20
CA TYR A 98 -1.40 -0.21 -3.76
C TYR A 98 -0.94 -1.54 -3.17
N GLN A 99 0.38 -1.78 -3.14
CA GLN A 99 0.92 -3.04 -2.61
C GLN A 99 0.64 -3.20 -1.11
N ALA A 100 0.80 -2.13 -0.32
CA ALA A 100 0.61 -2.20 1.12
C ALA A 100 -0.86 -2.32 1.54
N THR A 101 -1.79 -1.72 0.78
CA THR A 101 -3.19 -1.55 1.20
C THR A 101 -4.19 -2.41 0.43
N SER A 102 -3.81 -2.99 -0.70
CA SER A 102 -4.75 -3.68 -1.61
C SER A 102 -4.27 -5.07 -2.04
N SER A 103 -2.99 -5.42 -1.77
CA SER A 103 -2.44 -6.73 -2.09
C SER A 103 -2.63 -7.70 -0.92
N LYS A 104 -3.04 -8.93 -1.23
CA LYS A 104 -3.05 -10.03 -0.24
C LYS A 104 -1.66 -10.63 0.00
N GLU A 105 -0.73 -10.39 -0.91
CA GLU A 105 0.66 -10.86 -0.84
C GLU A 105 1.51 -9.88 -0.02
N PRO A 106 2.59 -10.36 0.63
CA PRO A 106 3.53 -9.47 1.28
C PRO A 106 4.24 -8.59 0.27
N VAL A 107 4.49 -7.35 0.64
CA VAL A 107 5.23 -6.39 -0.21
C VAL A 107 6.68 -6.81 -0.30
N SER A 108 7.15 -7.09 -1.53
CA SER A 108 8.56 -7.37 -1.81
C SER A 108 9.33 -6.06 -1.89
N THR A 109 10.07 -5.70 -0.84
CA THR A 109 10.81 -4.44 -0.69
C THR A 109 12.24 -4.71 -0.24
N LYS A 110 12.91 -3.71 0.29
CA LYS A 110 14.28 -3.80 0.81
C LYS A 110 14.45 -2.99 2.09
N THR A 111 15.44 -3.36 2.88
CA THR A 111 15.90 -2.51 3.99
C THR A 111 16.64 -1.29 3.46
N GLU A 112 16.91 -0.29 4.31
CA GLU A 112 17.76 0.87 3.97
C GLU A 112 19.14 0.45 3.44
N LYS A 113 19.69 -0.66 3.94
CA LYS A 113 20.97 -1.24 3.50
C LYS A 113 20.88 -2.04 2.19
N GLY A 114 19.69 -2.05 1.54
CA GLY A 114 19.47 -2.71 0.26
C GLY A 114 19.18 -4.22 0.32
N LYS A 115 19.10 -4.84 1.51
CA LYS A 115 18.75 -6.27 1.64
C LYS A 115 17.29 -6.48 1.26
N ALA A 116 17.02 -7.38 0.30
CA ALA A 116 15.66 -7.74 -0.10
C ALA A 116 14.90 -8.41 1.07
N ILE A 117 13.66 -7.98 1.27
CA ILE A 117 12.75 -8.46 2.31
C ILE A 117 11.32 -8.50 1.78
N LYS A 118 10.46 -9.26 2.47
CA LYS A 118 9.00 -9.23 2.24
C LYS A 118 8.29 -8.86 3.53
N ARG A 119 7.29 -7.95 3.43
CA ARG A 119 6.66 -7.34 4.60
C ARG A 119 5.14 -7.24 4.44
N TYR A 120 4.44 -7.47 5.56
CA TYR A 120 3.09 -7.02 5.81
C TYR A 120 3.13 -5.78 6.70
N TYR A 121 2.16 -4.89 6.56
CA TYR A 121 2.06 -3.68 7.37
C TYR A 121 0.82 -3.73 8.25
N TYR A 122 1.01 -3.31 9.50
CA TYR A 122 -0.04 -3.22 10.51
C TYR A 122 -0.02 -1.85 11.16
N LEU A 123 -1.19 -1.39 11.61
CA LEU A 123 -1.33 -0.20 12.45
C LEU A 123 -1.58 -0.63 13.89
N SER A 124 -0.75 -0.18 14.83
CA SER A 124 -1.03 -0.30 16.25
C SER A 124 -2.16 0.64 16.62
N MET A 125 -3.30 0.09 17.01
CA MET A 125 -4.46 0.87 17.41
C MET A 125 -4.15 1.73 18.63
N GLU A 126 -3.40 1.18 19.60
CA GLU A 126 -3.01 1.91 20.81
C GLU A 126 -2.15 3.13 20.47
N LYS A 127 -1.08 2.94 19.70
CA LYS A 127 -0.20 4.03 19.28
C LYS A 127 -0.88 5.04 18.34
N CYS A 128 -1.89 4.61 17.57
CA CYS A 128 -2.67 5.51 16.74
C CYS A 128 -3.58 6.44 17.54
N LEU A 129 -3.95 6.06 18.74
CA LEU A 129 -4.81 6.83 19.65
C LEU A 129 -4.01 7.62 20.70
N ASP A 130 -2.71 7.45 20.76
CA ASP A 130 -1.82 8.18 21.66
C ASP A 130 -1.28 9.42 20.92
N ASP A 131 -1.61 10.60 21.43
CA ASP A 131 -1.23 11.88 20.84
C ASP A 131 0.27 12.19 20.99
N ASP A 132 0.95 11.55 21.94
CA ASP A 132 2.39 11.72 22.21
C ASP A 132 3.27 10.82 21.32
N GLU A 133 2.69 9.80 20.66
CA GLU A 133 3.42 8.86 19.80
C GLU A 133 3.54 9.34 18.35
N ASP A 134 4.71 9.16 17.75
CA ASP A 134 4.88 9.40 16.31
C ASP A 134 4.09 8.35 15.51
N ARG A 135 3.27 8.82 14.57
CA ARG A 135 2.48 7.94 13.71
C ARG A 135 3.34 6.95 12.92
N PHE A 136 4.58 7.29 12.63
CA PHE A 136 5.52 6.38 11.99
C PHE A 136 5.79 5.14 12.85
N ASP A 137 5.86 5.31 14.19
CA ASP A 137 6.08 4.21 15.13
C ASP A 137 4.82 3.37 15.37
N ALA A 138 3.65 3.90 15.01
CA ALA A 138 2.41 3.13 14.98
C ALA A 138 2.31 2.17 13.78
N VAL A 139 3.12 2.37 12.73
CA VAL A 139 3.16 1.48 11.55
C VAL A 139 4.19 0.39 11.77
N LEU A 140 3.74 -0.84 11.97
CA LEU A 140 4.61 -2.01 12.12
C LEU A 140 4.86 -2.67 10.76
N SER A 141 6.12 -3.03 10.53
CA SER A 141 6.57 -3.81 9.35
C SER A 141 6.90 -5.23 9.80
N ILE A 142 6.07 -6.19 9.40
CA ILE A 142 6.08 -7.57 9.86
C ILE A 142 6.59 -8.50 8.74
N PRO A 143 7.50 -9.46 9.02
CA PRO A 143 7.98 -10.42 8.03
C PRO A 143 6.86 -11.24 7.37
N GLU A 144 7.17 -11.88 6.22
CA GLU A 144 6.21 -12.67 5.44
C GLU A 144 5.59 -13.86 6.21
N ASP A 145 6.28 -14.40 7.22
CA ASP A 145 5.75 -15.44 8.12
C ASP A 145 4.84 -14.87 9.22
N ARG A 146 4.61 -13.54 9.22
CA ARG A 146 3.82 -12.78 10.20
C ARG A 146 4.30 -12.89 11.63
N LYS A 147 5.59 -13.13 11.83
CA LYS A 147 6.20 -13.26 13.15
C LYS A 147 7.40 -12.33 13.30
N ILE A 148 7.53 -11.72 14.47
CA ILE A 148 8.77 -11.07 14.91
C ILE A 148 9.45 -12.03 15.86
N LYS A 149 10.71 -12.35 15.58
CA LYS A 149 11.54 -13.27 16.36
C LYS A 149 12.71 -12.52 16.98
N GLU A 150 13.12 -12.98 18.15
CA GLU A 150 14.28 -12.51 18.90
C GLU A 150 15.26 -13.66 19.16
N ASN A 151 16.39 -13.38 19.79
CA ASN A 151 17.38 -14.37 20.19
C ASN A 151 17.82 -15.32 19.07
N PHE A 152 18.19 -14.75 17.88
CA PHE A 152 18.57 -15.54 16.70
C PHE A 152 17.45 -16.49 16.22
N ASP A 153 16.25 -15.96 16.09
CA ASP A 153 15.03 -16.66 15.65
C ASP A 153 14.53 -17.80 16.58
N ARG A 154 15.00 -17.84 17.83
CA ARG A 154 14.61 -18.89 18.80
C ARG A 154 13.30 -18.58 19.50
N ASP A 155 13.07 -17.31 19.81
CA ASP A 155 11.88 -16.86 20.56
C ASP A 155 10.97 -16.02 19.67
N VAL A 156 9.67 -16.31 19.70
CA VAL A 156 8.66 -15.52 19.00
C VAL A 156 8.19 -14.41 19.94
N LYS A 157 8.53 -13.18 19.63
CA LYS A 157 8.11 -11.98 20.37
C LYS A 157 6.69 -11.56 20.02
N LEU A 158 6.34 -11.65 18.73
CA LEU A 158 5.03 -11.29 18.21
C LEU A 158 4.65 -12.29 17.13
N ASP A 159 3.44 -12.81 17.21
CA ASP A 159 2.82 -13.67 16.21
C ASP A 159 1.52 -13.02 15.71
N LEU A 160 1.38 -12.84 14.41
CA LEU A 160 0.18 -12.31 13.76
C LEU A 160 -0.31 -13.26 12.67
N SER A 161 -0.04 -14.56 12.83
CA SER A 161 -0.41 -15.57 11.84
C SER A 161 -1.91 -15.86 11.79
N THR A 162 -2.65 -15.50 12.84
CA THR A 162 -4.12 -15.61 12.92
C THR A 162 -4.77 -14.28 13.26
N ARG A 163 -6.07 -14.15 13.00
CA ARG A 163 -6.84 -12.94 13.33
C ARG A 163 -6.97 -12.72 14.82
N GLU A 164 -7.08 -13.79 15.61
CA GLU A 164 -7.12 -13.73 17.06
C GLU A 164 -5.88 -13.03 17.62
N TYR A 165 -4.70 -13.35 17.09
CA TYR A 165 -3.46 -12.70 17.49
C TYR A 165 -3.40 -11.23 17.04
N GLU A 166 -4.00 -10.87 15.90
CA GLU A 166 -4.15 -9.47 15.49
C GLU A 166 -5.01 -8.69 16.51
N TYR A 167 -6.10 -9.30 17.00
CA TYR A 167 -6.99 -8.71 18.00
C TYR A 167 -6.30 -8.57 19.36
N GLU A 168 -5.69 -9.63 19.88
CA GLU A 168 -4.97 -9.63 21.16
C GLU A 168 -3.89 -8.54 21.21
N ASN A 169 -3.19 -8.33 20.11
CA ASN A 169 -2.15 -7.32 20.01
C ASN A 169 -2.66 -5.95 19.52
N LYS A 170 -3.97 -5.79 19.27
CA LYS A 170 -4.62 -4.58 18.77
C LYS A 170 -3.93 -4.02 17.51
N LEU A 171 -3.58 -4.92 16.58
CA LEU A 171 -2.88 -4.61 15.35
C LEU A 171 -3.79 -4.77 14.15
N PHE A 172 -4.18 -3.64 13.54
CA PHE A 172 -5.03 -3.62 12.36
C PHE A 172 -4.21 -3.86 11.08
N PRO A 173 -4.56 -4.87 10.25
CA PRO A 173 -3.85 -5.16 9.01
C PRO A 173 -4.14 -4.11 7.92
N VAL A 174 -3.11 -3.42 7.44
CA VAL A 174 -3.24 -2.33 6.47
C VAL A 174 -3.76 -2.80 5.12
N ASN A 175 -3.50 -4.04 4.73
CA ASN A 175 -3.84 -4.59 3.41
C ASN A 175 -5.34 -4.86 3.19
N ILE A 176 -6.19 -4.60 4.18
CA ILE A 176 -7.65 -4.69 4.03
C ILE A 176 -8.34 -3.32 4.04
N VAL A 177 -7.62 -2.22 4.30
CA VAL A 177 -8.21 -0.90 4.60
C VAL A 177 -9.13 -0.37 3.49
N PHE A 178 -8.93 -0.76 2.23
CA PHE A 178 -9.80 -0.38 1.10
C PHE A 178 -10.79 -1.48 0.68
N ASP A 179 -10.91 -2.56 1.45
CA ASP A 179 -11.93 -3.59 1.27
C ASP A 179 -12.96 -3.48 2.42
N SER A 180 -14.08 -2.80 2.15
CA SER A 180 -15.10 -2.52 3.17
C SER A 180 -15.66 -3.78 3.84
N ASN A 181 -15.78 -4.89 3.10
CA ASN A 181 -16.25 -6.16 3.66
C ASN A 181 -15.20 -6.75 4.60
N ALA A 182 -13.93 -6.77 4.15
CA ALA A 182 -12.84 -7.29 4.97
C ALA A 182 -12.61 -6.46 6.24
N VAL A 183 -12.76 -5.12 6.16
CA VAL A 183 -12.71 -4.23 7.32
C VAL A 183 -13.86 -4.54 8.29
N MET A 184 -15.08 -4.67 7.78
CA MET A 184 -16.25 -4.98 8.60
C MET A 184 -16.11 -6.34 9.29
N ASP A 185 -15.69 -7.37 8.54
CA ASP A 185 -15.45 -8.71 9.09
C ASP A 185 -14.39 -8.70 10.18
N TRP A 186 -13.29 -7.94 9.95
CA TRP A 186 -12.24 -7.80 10.96
C TRP A 186 -12.75 -7.09 12.22
N PHE A 187 -13.50 -6.00 12.04
CA PHE A 187 -14.04 -5.22 13.14
C PHE A 187 -15.06 -6.01 13.97
N MET A 188 -15.95 -6.75 13.32
CA MET A 188 -16.92 -7.60 14.02
C MET A 188 -16.22 -8.71 14.81
N GLY A 189 -15.17 -9.33 14.23
CA GLY A 189 -14.34 -10.30 14.95
C GLY A 189 -13.64 -9.67 16.17
N TYR A 190 -13.07 -8.47 16.00
CA TYR A 190 -12.43 -7.74 17.08
C TYR A 190 -13.42 -7.43 18.22
N MET A 191 -14.61 -6.92 17.90
CA MET A 191 -15.65 -6.65 18.89
C MET A 191 -16.11 -7.93 19.62
N THR A 192 -16.23 -9.04 18.90
CA THR A 192 -16.61 -10.33 19.50
C THR A 192 -15.52 -10.87 20.43
N HIS A 193 -14.26 -10.60 20.12
CA HIS A 193 -13.11 -11.03 20.93
C HIS A 193 -13.07 -10.32 22.29
N TYR A 194 -13.50 -9.05 22.38
CA TYR A 194 -13.45 -8.24 23.61
C TYR A 194 -14.81 -8.04 24.28
N GLY A 195 -15.90 -8.37 23.63
CA GLY A 195 -17.26 -8.10 24.10
C GLY A 195 -17.97 -9.25 24.66
#